data_61664def80f7ca79af63013bd20e23ca
#
_entry.id   61664def80f7ca79af63013bd20e23ca
#
_cell.length_a   1.000
_cell.length_b   1.000
_cell.length_c   1.000
_cell.angle_alpha   90.00
_cell.angle_beta   90.00
_cell.angle_gamma   90.00
#
_symmetry.space_group_name_H-M   'P 1'
#
loop_
_entity.id
_entity.type
_entity.pdbx_description
1 polymer ?
#
loop_
_entity_poly.entity_id
_entity_poly.type
_entity_poly.pdbx_seq_one_letter_code
_entity_poly.pdbx_strand_id
1 'polypeptide(L)'
;MLISGKPKITDGDTIKINNKKIRFGGIDAPESFFFGKKQSCVLNNVEILCGKLSKDKLIEKIGNQIVNCKIEKNKDQYSRLIGECFIKKESLSVFMVKNGYAFDYPKYSNGKFRKHQIYAKNLSLGLWQMQFEYPWIWRKKNR
;
A
#
# COMPACT_ATOMS: atom_id res chain seq x y z
N MET A 1 13.72 -8.88 -13.12
CA MET A 1 14.47 -9.35 -11.94
C MET A 1 13.51 -9.74 -10.85
N LEU A 2 13.75 -10.85 -10.18
CA LEU A 2 12.97 -11.28 -9.03
C LEU A 2 13.76 -11.09 -7.75
N ILE A 3 13.08 -10.58 -6.72
CA ILE A 3 13.63 -10.49 -5.37
C ILE A 3 12.70 -11.24 -4.45
N SER A 4 13.23 -12.19 -3.69
CA SER A 4 12.44 -13.05 -2.82
C SER A 4 13.01 -13.11 -1.42
N GLY A 5 12.14 -13.21 -0.43
CA GLY A 5 12.55 -13.37 0.96
C GLY A 5 11.42 -13.04 1.92
N LYS A 6 11.71 -13.14 3.20
CA LYS A 6 10.81 -12.69 4.26
C LYS A 6 10.98 -11.20 4.42
N PRO A 7 9.93 -10.40 4.21
CA PRO A 7 10.07 -8.94 4.23
C PRO A 7 9.95 -8.36 5.62
N LYS A 8 10.49 -7.16 5.77
CA LYS A 8 10.11 -6.21 6.81
C LYS A 8 9.17 -5.21 6.18
N ILE A 9 8.04 -4.95 6.81
CA ILE A 9 7.01 -4.06 6.25
C ILE A 9 7.28 -2.63 6.73
N THR A 10 7.38 -1.71 5.77
CA THR A 10 7.61 -0.29 6.06
C THR A 10 6.31 0.48 6.10
N ASP A 11 5.42 0.18 5.15
CA ASP A 11 4.14 0.88 4.98
C ASP A 11 3.17 -0.06 4.28
N GLY A 12 1.92 0.34 4.12
CA GLY A 12 0.91 -0.47 3.43
C GLY A 12 1.21 -0.74 1.95
N ASP A 13 2.21 -0.09 1.39
CA ASP A 13 2.61 -0.22 0.00
C ASP A 13 4.13 -0.34 -0.20
N THR A 14 4.87 -0.56 0.88
CA THR A 14 6.34 -0.60 0.81
C THR A 14 6.88 -1.65 1.78
N ILE A 15 7.76 -2.51 1.27
CA ILE A 15 8.42 -3.54 2.06
C ILE A 15 9.93 -3.48 1.84
N LYS A 16 10.66 -4.18 2.68
CA LYS A 16 12.11 -4.32 2.56
C LYS A 16 12.46 -5.80 2.59
N ILE A 17 13.15 -6.27 1.55
CA ILE A 17 13.68 -7.64 1.46
C ILE A 17 15.20 -7.54 1.27
N ASN A 18 15.96 -8.19 2.16
CA ASN A 18 17.43 -8.19 2.10
C ASN A 18 17.99 -6.75 1.98
N ASN A 19 17.48 -5.84 2.81
CA ASN A 19 17.85 -4.42 2.83
C ASN A 19 17.50 -3.63 1.56
N LYS A 20 16.74 -4.21 0.63
CA LYS A 20 16.26 -3.52 -0.57
C LYS A 20 14.83 -3.07 -0.35
N LYS A 21 14.60 -1.77 -0.46
CA LYS A 21 13.24 -1.20 -0.35
C LYS A 21 12.51 -1.39 -1.66
N ILE A 22 11.30 -1.93 -1.58
CA ILE A 22 10.44 -2.18 -2.74
C ILE A 22 9.12 -1.47 -2.52
N ARG A 23 8.80 -0.53 -3.39
CA ARG A 23 7.55 0.19 -3.43
C ARG A 23 6.61 -0.55 -4.38
N PHE A 24 5.39 -0.86 -3.92
CA PHE A 24 4.40 -1.49 -4.79
C PHE A 24 3.96 -0.49 -5.85
N GLY A 25 4.20 -0.79 -7.12
CA GLY A 25 3.89 0.12 -8.21
C GLY A 25 2.39 0.23 -8.47
N GLY A 26 1.93 1.45 -8.74
CA GLY A 26 0.54 1.69 -9.18
C GLY A 26 -0.50 1.73 -8.09
N ILE A 27 -0.13 1.55 -6.83
CA ILE A 27 -1.03 1.73 -5.69
C ILE A 27 -0.46 2.76 -4.72
N ASP A 28 -1.32 3.26 -3.82
CA ASP A 28 -0.91 4.21 -2.79
C ASP A 28 -1.69 3.89 -1.50
N ALA A 29 -0.98 3.72 -0.41
CA ALA A 29 -1.57 3.47 0.90
C ALA A 29 -1.39 4.70 1.79
N PRO A 30 -2.29 4.91 2.77
CA PRO A 30 -2.11 5.99 3.75
C PRO A 30 -0.77 5.88 4.45
N GLU A 31 -0.19 7.01 4.78
CA GLU A 31 1.14 7.09 5.38
C GLU A 31 1.11 6.65 6.85
N SER A 32 1.90 5.64 7.19
CA SER A 32 2.09 5.28 8.59
C SER A 32 3.02 6.28 9.30
N PHE A 33 3.96 6.87 8.54
CA PHE A 33 4.85 7.91 9.05
C PHE A 33 5.39 8.72 7.87
N PHE A 34 5.23 10.05 7.93
CA PHE A 34 5.65 10.95 6.85
C PHE A 34 6.05 12.29 7.44
N PHE A 35 7.36 12.61 7.44
CA PHE A 35 7.89 13.85 8.03
C PHE A 35 7.37 14.09 9.45
N GLY A 36 7.43 13.05 10.30
CA GLY A 36 6.99 13.13 11.68
C GLY A 36 5.49 13.06 11.90
N LYS A 37 4.70 12.88 10.84
CA LYS A 37 3.24 12.86 10.90
C LYS A 37 2.70 11.49 10.53
N LYS A 38 1.54 11.15 11.08
CA LYS A 38 0.83 9.91 10.79
C LYS A 38 -0.50 10.25 10.15
N GLN A 39 -0.79 9.61 9.03
CA GLN A 39 -2.08 9.84 8.37
C GLN A 39 -3.20 9.20 9.17
N SER A 40 -4.24 9.99 9.46
CA SER A 40 -5.44 9.51 10.13
C SER A 40 -6.67 9.66 9.23
N CYS A 41 -7.69 8.88 9.56
CA CYS A 41 -9.01 8.88 8.94
C CYS A 41 -10.05 8.94 10.03
N VAL A 42 -11.32 9.14 9.70
CA VAL A 42 -12.38 9.23 10.71
C VAL A 42 -13.44 8.17 10.45
N LEU A 43 -13.75 7.39 11.48
CA LEU A 43 -14.83 6.41 11.46
C LEU A 43 -15.78 6.68 12.61
N ASN A 44 -17.03 7.03 12.28
CA ASN A 44 -18.07 7.34 13.30
C ASN A 44 -17.58 8.36 14.34
N ASN A 45 -17.00 9.47 13.86
CA ASN A 45 -16.46 10.56 14.68
C ASN A 45 -15.23 10.17 15.52
N VAL A 46 -14.64 8.98 15.28
CA VAL A 46 -13.44 8.53 15.97
C VAL A 46 -12.27 8.60 15.00
N GLU A 47 -11.17 9.21 15.44
CA GLU A 47 -9.94 9.26 14.68
C GLU A 47 -9.26 7.89 14.66
N ILE A 48 -8.93 7.41 13.47
CA ILE A 48 -8.25 6.13 13.24
C ILE A 48 -6.92 6.43 12.56
N LEU A 49 -5.83 5.86 13.06
CA LEU A 49 -4.54 5.92 12.38
C LEU A 49 -4.57 4.95 11.18
N CYS A 50 -5.13 5.43 10.08
CA CYS A 50 -5.38 4.56 8.93
C CYS A 50 -4.11 4.16 8.18
N GLY A 51 -3.05 4.95 8.25
CA GLY A 51 -1.75 4.55 7.73
C GLY A 51 -1.19 3.35 8.48
N LYS A 52 -1.26 3.40 9.81
CA LYS A 52 -0.88 2.26 10.66
C LYS A 52 -1.77 1.05 10.38
N LEU A 53 -3.07 1.26 10.24
CA LEU A 53 -4.02 0.19 9.94
C LEU A 53 -3.66 -0.52 8.65
N SER A 54 -3.38 0.22 7.58
CA SER A 54 -2.99 -0.37 6.29
C SER A 54 -1.69 -1.16 6.41
N LYS A 55 -0.70 -0.61 7.10
CA LYS A 55 0.56 -1.32 7.36
C LYS A 55 0.30 -2.63 8.12
N ASP A 56 -0.50 -2.57 9.19
CA ASP A 56 -0.81 -3.74 10.00
C ASP A 56 -1.54 -4.82 9.21
N LYS A 57 -2.42 -4.44 8.29
CA LYS A 57 -3.11 -5.39 7.42
C LYS A 57 -2.15 -6.10 6.47
N LEU A 58 -1.15 -5.40 5.97
CA LEU A 58 -0.12 -6.02 5.14
C LEU A 58 0.75 -6.97 5.97
N ILE A 59 1.13 -6.57 7.18
CA ILE A 59 1.88 -7.43 8.12
C ILE A 59 1.09 -8.71 8.38
N GLU A 60 -0.19 -8.60 8.69
CA GLU A 60 -1.06 -9.74 8.96
C GLU A 60 -1.17 -10.67 7.75
N LYS A 61 -1.35 -10.09 6.56
CA LYS A 61 -1.47 -10.87 5.32
C LYS A 61 -0.21 -11.67 5.02
N ILE A 62 0.95 -11.06 5.19
CA ILE A 62 2.22 -11.71 4.87
C ILE A 62 2.59 -12.75 5.95
N GLY A 63 2.40 -12.42 7.22
CA GLY A 63 2.81 -13.30 8.31
C GLY A 63 4.29 -13.67 8.18
N ASN A 64 4.61 -14.96 8.24
CA ASN A 64 5.98 -15.47 8.10
C ASN A 64 6.27 -16.02 6.70
N GLN A 65 5.46 -15.66 5.72
CA GLN A 65 5.58 -16.22 4.38
C GLN A 65 6.67 -15.53 3.56
N ILE A 66 7.20 -16.26 2.61
CA ILE A 66 8.14 -15.72 1.61
C ILE A 66 7.34 -14.87 0.61
N VAL A 67 7.85 -13.70 0.30
CA VAL A 67 7.30 -12.80 -0.70
C VAL A 67 8.22 -12.79 -1.91
N ASN A 68 7.64 -12.86 -3.10
CA ASN A 68 8.34 -12.82 -4.38
C ASN A 68 7.95 -11.55 -5.11
N CYS A 69 8.92 -10.70 -5.43
CA CYS A 69 8.66 -9.44 -6.11
C CYS A 69 9.24 -9.43 -7.52
N LYS A 70 8.40 -9.09 -8.49
CA LYS A 70 8.84 -8.79 -9.86
C LYS A 70 9.18 -7.31 -9.92
N ILE A 71 10.46 -7.00 -10.16
CA ILE A 71 10.95 -5.63 -10.11
C ILE A 71 10.86 -5.00 -11.49
N GLU A 72 10.28 -3.81 -11.55
CA GLU A 72 10.29 -2.96 -12.72
C GLU A 72 11.66 -2.29 -12.87
N LYS A 73 11.94 -1.70 -14.03
CA LYS A 73 13.29 -1.25 -14.38
C LYS A 73 13.82 -0.09 -13.55
N ASN A 74 12.95 0.83 -13.12
CA ASN A 74 13.39 2.11 -12.60
C ASN A 74 13.21 2.21 -11.10
N LYS A 75 14.24 2.72 -10.41
CA LYS A 75 14.11 3.18 -9.04
C LYS A 75 13.38 4.51 -9.02
N ASP A 76 12.60 4.74 -7.95
CA ASP A 76 11.98 6.03 -7.75
C ASP A 76 13.00 7.03 -7.15
N GLN A 77 12.54 8.28 -6.94
CA GLN A 77 13.38 9.35 -6.41
C GLN A 77 13.91 9.08 -4.99
N TYR A 78 13.35 8.11 -4.27
CA TYR A 78 13.77 7.74 -2.92
C TYR A 78 14.63 6.48 -2.90
N SER A 79 15.21 6.11 -4.02
CA SER A 79 16.05 4.91 -4.18
C SER A 79 15.33 3.60 -3.86
N ARG A 80 14.00 3.59 -3.97
CA ARG A 80 13.21 2.38 -3.82
C ARG A 80 13.07 1.71 -5.18
N LEU A 81 13.16 0.40 -5.18
CA LEU A 81 12.77 -0.38 -6.35
C LEU A 81 11.26 -0.34 -6.47
N ILE A 82 10.77 -0.34 -7.70
CA ILE A 82 9.33 -0.40 -7.97
C ILE A 82 9.01 -1.80 -8.46
N GLY A 83 8.00 -2.43 -7.90
CA GLY A 83 7.65 -3.78 -8.32
C GLY A 83 6.28 -4.21 -7.87
N GLU A 84 5.90 -5.40 -8.31
CA GLU A 84 4.70 -6.09 -7.84
C GLU A 84 5.12 -7.33 -7.07
N CYS A 85 4.57 -7.51 -5.88
CA CYS A 85 4.97 -8.55 -4.96
C CYS A 85 3.84 -9.54 -4.73
N PHE A 86 4.20 -10.80 -4.57
CA PHE A 86 3.26 -11.90 -4.51
C PHE A 86 3.57 -12.83 -3.36
N ILE A 87 2.52 -13.39 -2.75
CA ILE A 87 2.61 -14.60 -1.94
C ILE A 87 2.01 -15.72 -2.78
N LYS A 88 2.84 -16.70 -3.18
CA LYS A 88 2.44 -17.69 -4.19
C LYS A 88 1.99 -16.94 -5.45
N LYS A 89 0.74 -17.07 -5.86
CA LYS A 89 0.21 -16.40 -7.05
C LYS A 89 -0.63 -15.17 -6.75
N GLU A 90 -0.81 -14.84 -5.47
CA GLU A 90 -1.64 -13.71 -5.06
C GLU A 90 -0.84 -12.42 -5.01
N SER A 91 -1.28 -11.41 -5.76
CA SER A 91 -0.68 -10.08 -5.74
C SER A 91 -1.02 -9.35 -4.44
N LEU A 92 -0.01 -8.86 -3.74
CA LEU A 92 -0.22 -8.07 -2.53
C LEU A 92 -0.85 -6.71 -2.86
N SER A 93 -0.53 -6.14 -4.02
CA SER A 93 -1.17 -4.90 -4.49
C SER A 93 -2.66 -5.11 -4.68
N VAL A 94 -3.05 -6.20 -5.34
CA VAL A 94 -4.47 -6.54 -5.52
C VAL A 94 -5.13 -6.76 -4.17
N PHE A 95 -4.50 -7.51 -3.27
CA PHE A 95 -5.04 -7.75 -1.93
C PHE A 95 -5.33 -6.44 -1.20
N MET A 96 -4.36 -5.52 -1.19
CA MET A 96 -4.50 -4.25 -0.46
C MET A 96 -5.60 -3.38 -1.06
N VAL A 97 -5.68 -3.26 -2.38
CA VAL A 97 -6.71 -2.46 -3.04
C VAL A 97 -8.09 -3.10 -2.92
N LYS A 98 -8.18 -4.41 -3.16
CA LYS A 98 -9.45 -5.14 -3.14
C LYS A 98 -10.10 -5.17 -1.76
N ASN A 99 -9.30 -5.14 -0.70
CA ASN A 99 -9.80 -5.11 0.67
C ASN A 99 -9.91 -3.69 1.24
N GLY A 100 -9.62 -2.67 0.44
CA GLY A 100 -9.84 -1.28 0.81
C GLY A 100 -8.77 -0.66 1.70
N TYR A 101 -7.54 -1.20 1.70
CA TYR A 101 -6.44 -0.67 2.53
C TYR A 101 -5.39 0.08 1.72
N ALA A 102 -5.55 0.15 0.41
CA ALA A 102 -4.76 0.98 -0.48
C ALA A 102 -5.64 1.40 -1.64
N PHE A 103 -5.16 2.36 -2.42
CA PHE A 103 -5.91 2.92 -3.54
C PHE A 103 -5.16 2.70 -4.84
N ASP A 104 -5.91 2.50 -5.94
CA ASP A 104 -5.34 2.63 -7.28
C ASP A 104 -4.78 4.04 -7.40
N TYR A 105 -3.52 4.14 -7.82
CA TYR A 105 -2.84 5.42 -7.97
C TYR A 105 -2.87 5.83 -9.44
N PRO A 106 -3.85 6.66 -9.86
CA PRO A 106 -4.10 6.87 -11.30
C PRO A 106 -2.88 7.36 -12.07
N LYS A 107 -2.04 8.18 -11.43
CA LYS A 107 -0.83 8.74 -12.05
C LYS A 107 0.13 7.65 -12.52
N TYR A 108 0.15 6.49 -11.85
CA TYR A 108 1.15 5.44 -12.09
C TYR A 108 0.57 4.08 -12.47
N SER A 109 -0.75 3.86 -12.31
CA SER A 109 -1.33 2.53 -12.46
C SER A 109 -1.75 2.20 -13.88
N ASN A 110 -2.00 3.19 -14.73
CA ASN A 110 -2.68 3.01 -16.01
C ASN A 110 -4.00 2.25 -15.86
N GLY A 111 -4.67 2.41 -14.72
CA GLY A 111 -5.94 1.75 -14.45
C GLY A 111 -5.85 0.29 -14.03
N LYS A 112 -4.65 -0.23 -13.81
CA LYS A 112 -4.43 -1.65 -13.53
C LYS A 112 -5.23 -2.17 -12.33
N PHE A 113 -5.36 -1.37 -11.28
CA PHE A 113 -6.03 -1.79 -10.04
C PHE A 113 -7.42 -1.18 -9.88
N ARG A 114 -7.90 -0.44 -10.87
CA ARG A 114 -9.16 0.28 -10.78
C ARG A 114 -10.37 -0.63 -10.50
N LYS A 115 -10.46 -1.78 -11.18
CA LYS A 115 -11.56 -2.72 -10.96
C LYS A 115 -11.63 -3.24 -9.53
N HIS A 116 -10.47 -3.47 -8.92
CA HIS A 116 -10.38 -3.91 -7.53
C HIS A 116 -10.78 -2.82 -6.56
N GLN A 117 -10.45 -1.57 -6.87
CA GLN A 117 -10.87 -0.42 -6.07
C GLN A 117 -12.38 -0.22 -6.14
N ILE A 118 -12.98 -0.36 -7.32
CA ILE A 118 -14.43 -0.26 -7.49
C ILE A 118 -15.12 -1.33 -6.65
N TYR A 119 -14.60 -2.56 -6.67
CA TYR A 119 -15.11 -3.65 -5.83
C TYR A 119 -15.10 -3.27 -4.35
N ALA A 120 -13.96 -2.80 -3.84
CA ALA A 120 -13.83 -2.41 -2.43
C ALA A 120 -14.76 -1.25 -2.06
N LYS A 121 -14.84 -0.25 -2.94
CA LYS A 121 -15.69 0.93 -2.73
C LYS A 121 -17.17 0.54 -2.68
N ASN A 122 -17.62 -0.29 -3.61
CA ASN A 122 -19.03 -0.72 -3.69
C ASN A 122 -19.45 -1.54 -2.48
N LEU A 123 -18.54 -2.29 -1.88
CA LEU A 123 -18.80 -3.08 -0.69
C LEU A 123 -18.42 -2.38 0.61
N SER A 124 -17.97 -1.14 0.54
CA SER A 124 -17.54 -0.34 1.71
C SER A 124 -16.51 -1.07 2.57
N LEU A 125 -15.49 -1.62 1.91
CA LEU A 125 -14.43 -2.37 2.61
C LEU A 125 -13.33 -1.44 3.10
N GLY A 126 -12.77 -1.78 4.24
CA GLY A 126 -11.60 -1.10 4.78
C GLY A 126 -11.80 0.41 4.92
N LEU A 127 -10.92 1.18 4.32
CA LEU A 127 -10.95 2.64 4.38
C LEU A 127 -12.19 3.26 3.73
N TRP A 128 -12.88 2.50 2.87
CA TRP A 128 -14.11 2.98 2.22
C TRP A 128 -15.29 3.12 3.19
N GLN A 129 -15.14 2.65 4.44
CA GLN A 129 -16.09 2.91 5.52
C GLN A 129 -15.83 4.23 6.23
N MET A 130 -14.71 4.88 5.94
CA MET A 130 -14.20 6.03 6.70
C MET A 130 -14.22 7.30 5.87
N GLN A 131 -14.14 8.42 6.54
CA GLN A 131 -13.79 9.69 5.92
C GLN A 131 -12.26 9.74 5.83
N PHE A 132 -11.75 9.93 4.62
CA PHE A 132 -10.30 9.89 4.37
C PHE A 132 -9.91 10.90 3.30
N GLU A 133 -8.61 11.18 3.24
CA GLU A 133 -8.01 11.82 2.06
C GLU A 133 -7.19 10.79 1.32
N TYR A 134 -7.16 10.87 -0.01
CA TYR A 134 -6.22 10.05 -0.77
C TYR A 134 -4.80 10.36 -0.32
N PRO A 135 -3.91 9.36 -0.20
CA PRO A 135 -2.58 9.58 0.35
C PRO A 135 -1.78 10.65 -0.39
N TRP A 136 -1.89 10.69 -1.72
CA TRP A 136 -1.18 11.70 -2.52
C TRP A 136 -1.66 13.12 -2.25
N ILE A 137 -2.93 13.30 -1.89
CA ILE A 137 -3.46 14.62 -1.49
C ILE A 137 -3.01 14.96 -0.08
N TRP A 138 -3.10 14.00 0.83
CA TRP A 138 -2.67 14.18 2.22
C TRP A 138 -1.18 14.58 2.29
N ARG A 139 -0.31 13.92 1.49
CA ARG A 139 1.12 14.27 1.46
C ARG A 139 1.37 15.70 1.04
N LYS A 140 0.64 16.20 0.04
CA LYS A 140 0.78 17.60 -0.40
C LYS A 140 0.48 18.60 0.71
N LYS A 141 -0.46 18.28 1.59
CA LYS A 141 -0.86 19.15 2.70
C LYS A 141 0.08 19.04 3.91
N ASN A 142 0.89 18.00 3.98
CA ASN A 142 1.67 17.67 5.18
C ASN A 142 3.18 17.63 4.95
N ARG A 143 3.65 18.16 3.86
CA ARG A 143 5.08 18.34 3.61
C ARG A 143 5.66 19.51 4.39
#